data_4d7c0e52aa0adc93373dcf4755f82aaf
#
_entry.id   4d7c0e52aa0adc93373dcf4755f82aaf
#
_cell.length_a   1.000
_cell.length_b   1.000
_cell.length_c   1.000
_cell.angle_alpha   90.00
_cell.angle_beta   90.00
_cell.angle_gamma   90.00
#
_symmetry.space_group_name_H-M   'P 1'
#
loop_
_entity.id
_entity.type
_entity.pdbx_description
1 polymer ?
#
loop_
_entity_poly.entity_id
_entity_poly.type
_entity_poly.pdbx_seq_one_letter_code
_entity_poly.pdbx_strand_id
1 'polypeptide(L)'
;GKMVTRSGGFLTSLYDFDAGFFRLSPREALSLDPQQRLALELAWEALEQAGIAADQLTDTAGRSVGVFLGISSIDHWQQQLARSPEAIDAYLATGSTHSVAAGRVSYMLGVSGPSLAVDTACSSSLVAVHLACQSLRQRECEIALAGGVNRIITPTASINFSKAHMLSADGRCRTFDQAASGFGRAEGGGMVALKRLSDAIASGDRIQAVILGSAVNHNGRSNGITAPSKTAQQAVIQQALSASRLSPHQVDYVETHGTGTALGDPIEVGALGAVFGEQNRDHPLVLGAVKTNLGHAEAAAGMAGLIKAVLAMQHRQIPANLHLSEPNSGIDWASLPFQLPPTTMPWPTAEGLPTAGVSAFGFNGTNAHVVLQAASPADSQSPPPPNQPPPNLADTRYLLPLSARTPTALTQLVARYAQHLAAYPDVSLAEVCFTASVGRSHFAHRLAILATTPTALRQALIDVLAGRPNPACISRHDVGTGSPNEAVNKDVAGQLSLTHWANRYIQGENLDWPTFFQQCFPEKRYQKQALPTYPFQREYYGP
;
A
#
# COMPACT_ATOMS: atom_id res chain seq x y z
N GLY A 1 8.74 6.10 36.40
CA GLY A 1 8.61 5.76 34.99
C GLY A 1 9.55 6.56 34.11
N LYS A 2 10.66 5.93 33.67
CA LYS A 2 11.59 6.57 32.73
C LYS A 2 11.69 5.67 31.49
N MET A 3 11.77 6.29 30.32
CA MET A 3 12.11 5.62 29.07
C MET A 3 13.63 5.60 28.91
N VAL A 4 14.18 4.54 28.30
CA VAL A 4 15.61 4.45 27.99
C VAL A 4 15.96 5.25 26.72
N THR A 5 15.00 5.50 25.86
CA THR A 5 15.19 6.22 24.59
C THR A 5 14.40 7.52 24.54
N ARG A 6 14.87 8.47 23.75
CA ARG A 6 14.18 9.72 23.39
C ARG A 6 13.94 9.85 21.89
N SER A 7 14.25 8.81 21.15
CA SER A 7 14.20 8.78 19.68
C SER A 7 13.31 7.65 19.19
N GLY A 8 12.71 7.84 18.00
CA GLY A 8 11.89 6.87 17.29
C GLY A 8 11.57 7.37 15.90
N GLY A 9 10.94 6.53 15.09
CA GLY A 9 10.44 6.89 13.77
C GLY A 9 9.03 7.47 13.87
N PHE A 10 8.88 8.80 13.87
CA PHE A 10 7.58 9.44 13.99
C PHE A 10 7.11 10.00 12.65
N LEU A 11 5.81 9.96 12.41
CA LEU A 11 5.19 10.69 11.31
C LEU A 11 5.09 12.18 11.67
N THR A 12 5.16 13.04 10.66
CA THR A 12 5.22 14.50 10.85
C THR A 12 3.95 15.07 11.49
N SER A 13 2.83 14.38 11.35
CA SER A 13 1.54 14.83 11.88
C SER A 13 0.77 13.65 12.48
N LEU A 14 0.36 13.79 13.73
CA LEU A 14 -0.40 12.78 14.47
C LEU A 14 -1.91 12.97 14.30
N TYR A 15 -2.37 14.21 14.25
CA TYR A 15 -3.79 14.54 14.36
C TYR A 15 -4.40 15.14 13.11
N ASP A 16 -3.62 15.33 12.04
CA ASP A 16 -4.12 15.86 10.79
C ASP A 16 -4.92 14.81 10.02
N PHE A 17 -6.07 15.23 9.49
CA PHE A 17 -6.98 14.33 8.79
C PHE A 17 -7.94 15.11 7.89
N ASP A 18 -8.32 14.56 6.74
CA ASP A 18 -9.36 15.13 5.88
C ASP A 18 -10.74 14.57 6.26
N ALA A 19 -11.32 15.07 7.36
CA ALA A 19 -12.64 14.64 7.83
C ALA A 19 -13.74 14.93 6.80
N GLY A 20 -13.62 16.04 6.08
CA GLY A 20 -14.57 16.44 5.03
C GLY A 20 -14.61 15.45 3.88
N PHE A 21 -13.47 14.93 3.46
CA PHE A 21 -13.39 13.88 2.45
C PHE A 21 -14.13 12.61 2.88
N PHE A 22 -13.98 12.20 4.12
CA PHE A 22 -14.63 11.00 4.67
C PHE A 22 -16.03 11.26 5.23
N ARG A 23 -16.59 12.46 5.04
CA ARG A 23 -17.92 12.87 5.50
C ARG A 23 -18.13 12.69 7.02
N LEU A 24 -17.07 12.87 7.78
CA LEU A 24 -17.10 12.84 9.23
C LEU A 24 -17.30 14.26 9.77
N SER A 25 -18.14 14.39 10.79
CA SER A 25 -18.32 15.68 11.48
C SER A 25 -17.03 16.04 12.24
N PRO A 26 -16.72 17.33 12.45
CA PRO A 26 -15.57 17.74 13.25
C PRO A 26 -15.57 17.12 14.65
N ARG A 27 -16.74 16.98 15.27
CA ARG A 27 -16.89 16.35 16.60
C ARG A 27 -16.49 14.87 16.58
N GLU A 28 -16.96 14.11 15.58
CA GLU A 28 -16.58 12.70 15.42
C GLU A 28 -15.09 12.58 15.10
N ALA A 29 -14.57 13.45 14.23
CA ALA A 29 -13.15 13.46 13.87
C ALA A 29 -12.23 13.70 15.09
N LEU A 30 -12.61 14.59 16.02
CA LEU A 30 -11.87 14.82 17.28
C LEU A 30 -11.80 13.60 18.18
N SER A 31 -12.83 12.75 18.18
CA SER A 31 -12.91 11.53 18.99
C SER A 31 -12.32 10.30 18.29
N LEU A 32 -11.89 10.44 17.03
CA LEU A 32 -11.40 9.34 16.22
C LEU A 32 -9.92 9.06 16.46
N ASP A 33 -9.58 7.82 16.78
CA ASP A 33 -8.20 7.35 16.90
C ASP A 33 -7.40 7.71 15.63
N PRO A 34 -6.24 8.36 15.75
CA PRO A 34 -5.33 8.61 14.64
C PRO A 34 -5.01 7.37 13.80
N GLN A 35 -5.04 6.17 14.37
CA GLN A 35 -4.88 4.92 13.62
C GLN A 35 -6.05 4.65 12.67
N GLN A 36 -7.29 4.95 13.08
CA GLN A 36 -8.46 4.82 12.21
C GLN A 36 -8.42 5.82 11.06
N ARG A 37 -7.98 7.06 11.33
CA ARG A 37 -7.79 8.10 10.30
C ARG A 37 -6.78 7.64 9.26
N LEU A 38 -5.63 7.15 9.71
CA LEU A 38 -4.57 6.63 8.84
C LEU A 38 -5.07 5.44 8.00
N ALA A 39 -5.82 4.51 8.61
CA ALA A 39 -6.38 3.35 7.90
C ALA A 39 -7.34 3.76 6.77
N LEU A 40 -8.17 4.79 6.97
CA LEU A 40 -9.08 5.32 5.95
C LEU A 40 -8.32 5.90 4.75
N GLU A 41 -7.33 6.76 5.00
CA GLU A 41 -6.52 7.36 3.95
C GLU A 41 -5.73 6.30 3.17
N LEU A 42 -5.09 5.36 3.87
CA LEU A 42 -4.35 4.25 3.25
C LEU A 42 -5.25 3.32 2.42
N ALA A 43 -6.46 3.03 2.88
CA ALA A 43 -7.41 2.22 2.12
C ALA A 43 -7.79 2.90 0.80
N TRP A 44 -8.05 4.20 0.85
CA TRP A 44 -8.34 4.99 -0.35
C TRP A 44 -7.17 5.02 -1.31
N GLU A 45 -5.97 5.34 -0.82
CA GLU A 45 -4.75 5.39 -1.62
C GLU A 45 -4.40 4.03 -2.24
N ALA A 46 -4.59 2.92 -1.50
CA ALA A 46 -4.34 1.58 -2.01
C ALA A 46 -5.27 1.22 -3.19
N LEU A 47 -6.54 1.60 -3.11
CA LEU A 47 -7.49 1.41 -4.21
C LEU A 47 -7.10 2.26 -5.43
N GLU A 48 -6.76 3.52 -5.23
CA GLU A 48 -6.32 4.39 -6.32
C GLU A 48 -5.02 3.90 -6.97
N GLN A 49 -4.05 3.42 -6.18
CA GLN A 49 -2.81 2.82 -6.71
C GLN A 49 -3.07 1.54 -7.50
N ALA A 50 -4.08 0.77 -7.11
CA ALA A 50 -4.53 -0.41 -7.85
C ALA A 50 -5.36 -0.05 -9.10
N GLY A 51 -5.68 1.24 -9.32
CA GLY A 51 -6.57 1.66 -10.40
C GLY A 51 -8.00 1.14 -10.21
N ILE A 52 -8.48 1.12 -8.97
CA ILE A 52 -9.82 0.68 -8.59
C ILE A 52 -10.59 1.89 -8.05
N ALA A 53 -11.64 2.28 -8.73
CA ALA A 53 -12.50 3.36 -8.26
C ALA A 53 -13.38 2.89 -7.10
N ALA A 54 -13.32 3.59 -5.96
CA ALA A 54 -14.00 3.19 -4.73
C ALA A 54 -15.54 3.17 -4.87
N ASP A 55 -16.11 4.07 -5.66
CA ASP A 55 -17.56 4.13 -5.95
C ASP A 55 -18.07 2.95 -6.81
N GLN A 56 -17.17 2.20 -7.46
CA GLN A 56 -17.50 0.98 -8.20
C GLN A 56 -17.44 -0.29 -7.33
N LEU A 57 -17.11 -0.16 -6.04
CA LEU A 57 -17.00 -1.28 -5.11
C LEU A 57 -18.26 -1.52 -4.29
N THR A 58 -19.26 -0.63 -4.37
CA THR A 58 -20.49 -0.75 -3.60
C THR A 58 -21.25 -2.04 -3.94
N ASP A 59 -21.98 -2.59 -2.98
CA ASP A 59 -22.74 -3.85 -3.10
C ASP A 59 -23.70 -3.88 -4.29
N THR A 60 -24.15 -2.72 -4.75
CA THR A 60 -24.97 -2.60 -5.96
C THR A 60 -24.26 -3.08 -7.23
N ALA A 61 -22.92 -3.15 -7.20
CA ALA A 61 -22.11 -3.71 -8.28
C ALA A 61 -21.84 -5.22 -8.14
N GLY A 62 -22.34 -5.87 -7.07
CA GLY A 62 -22.19 -7.30 -6.82
C GLY A 62 -20.76 -7.75 -6.47
N ARG A 63 -19.87 -6.83 -6.08
CA ARG A 63 -18.48 -7.13 -5.74
C ARG A 63 -18.27 -7.17 -4.23
N SER A 64 -17.82 -8.32 -3.73
CA SER A 64 -17.47 -8.47 -2.31
C SER A 64 -16.02 -8.03 -2.07
N VAL A 65 -15.81 -7.05 -1.15
CA VAL A 65 -14.49 -6.57 -0.75
C VAL A 65 -14.25 -6.85 0.72
N GLY A 66 -13.17 -7.59 1.03
CA GLY A 66 -12.75 -7.85 2.41
C GLY A 66 -11.79 -6.76 2.93
N VAL A 67 -11.84 -6.49 4.23
CA VAL A 67 -10.92 -5.56 4.94
C VAL A 67 -10.25 -6.29 6.10
N PHE A 68 -8.93 -6.38 6.07
CA PHE A 68 -8.12 -7.07 7.07
C PHE A 68 -7.06 -6.11 7.60
N LEU A 69 -7.22 -5.62 8.83
CA LEU A 69 -6.39 -4.54 9.38
C LEU A 69 -5.63 -5.00 10.63
N GLY A 70 -4.30 -5.03 10.54
CA GLY A 70 -3.40 -5.20 11.70
C GLY A 70 -3.36 -3.94 12.55
N ILE A 71 -3.75 -4.02 13.81
CA ILE A 71 -3.80 -2.91 14.76
C ILE A 71 -3.68 -3.44 16.19
N SER A 72 -2.80 -2.85 17.02
CA SER A 72 -2.54 -3.35 18.38
C SER A 72 -2.53 -2.23 19.42
N SER A 73 -2.11 -0.99 19.06
CA SER A 73 -2.00 0.10 20.02
C SER A 73 -3.38 0.56 20.52
N ILE A 74 -3.52 0.67 21.83
CA ILE A 74 -4.71 1.18 22.51
C ILE A 74 -4.47 2.55 23.14
N ASP A 75 -3.41 3.24 22.73
CA ASP A 75 -2.97 4.50 23.32
C ASP A 75 -4.07 5.58 23.31
N HIS A 76 -4.84 5.65 22.20
CA HIS A 76 -5.95 6.60 22.11
C HIS A 76 -7.04 6.30 23.13
N TRP A 77 -7.43 5.03 23.26
CA TRP A 77 -8.41 4.60 24.27
C TRP A 77 -7.96 4.99 25.70
N GLN A 78 -6.68 4.72 26.03
CA GLN A 78 -6.11 5.09 27.32
C GLN A 78 -6.12 6.61 27.55
N GLN A 79 -5.79 7.40 26.52
CA GLN A 79 -5.81 8.85 26.57
C GLN A 79 -7.23 9.38 26.82
N GLN A 80 -8.23 8.81 26.17
CA GLN A 80 -9.63 9.21 26.35
C GLN A 80 -10.14 8.86 27.76
N LEU A 81 -9.82 7.67 28.27
CA LEU A 81 -10.20 7.26 29.64
C LEU A 81 -9.49 8.05 30.73
N ALA A 82 -8.35 8.67 30.45
CA ALA A 82 -7.65 9.55 31.40
C ALA A 82 -8.34 10.93 31.57
N ARG A 83 -9.33 11.25 30.73
CA ARG A 83 -10.18 12.43 30.88
C ARG A 83 -11.24 12.21 31.95
N SER A 84 -11.90 13.29 32.37
CA SER A 84 -13.02 13.16 33.32
C SER A 84 -14.18 12.35 32.68
N PRO A 85 -14.99 11.64 33.51
CA PRO A 85 -16.15 10.90 33.01
C PRO A 85 -17.12 11.76 32.19
N GLU A 86 -17.23 13.07 32.52
CA GLU A 86 -18.09 14.01 31.80
C GLU A 86 -17.60 14.30 30.37
N ALA A 87 -16.34 14.04 30.08
CA ALA A 87 -15.76 14.17 28.73
C ALA A 87 -16.03 12.96 27.84
N ILE A 88 -16.60 11.88 28.38
CA ILE A 88 -16.98 10.69 27.60
C ILE A 88 -18.20 11.03 26.75
N ASP A 89 -18.06 10.93 25.44
CA ASP A 89 -19.14 11.15 24.50
C ASP A 89 -19.57 9.87 23.76
N ALA A 90 -20.59 9.99 22.92
CA ALA A 90 -21.13 8.86 22.14
C ALA A 90 -20.13 8.26 21.13
N TYR A 91 -19.06 8.97 20.82
CA TYR A 91 -18.04 8.54 19.84
C TYR A 91 -16.87 7.78 20.47
N LEU A 92 -16.75 7.70 21.80
CA LEU A 92 -15.64 7.02 22.45
C LEU A 92 -15.44 5.59 21.96
N ALA A 93 -16.49 4.78 21.96
CA ALA A 93 -16.41 3.40 21.53
C ALA A 93 -16.11 3.27 20.04
N THR A 94 -16.87 3.98 19.18
CA THR A 94 -16.67 3.94 17.74
C THR A 94 -15.38 4.62 17.27
N GLY A 95 -14.88 5.57 18.03
CA GLY A 95 -13.62 6.25 17.74
C GLY A 95 -12.37 5.49 18.18
N SER A 96 -12.48 4.52 19.09
CA SER A 96 -11.29 3.93 19.73
C SER A 96 -11.18 2.42 19.63
N THR A 97 -12.26 1.68 19.33
CA THR A 97 -12.18 0.21 19.28
C THR A 97 -11.57 -0.29 17.97
N HIS A 98 -10.75 -1.34 18.07
CA HIS A 98 -10.06 -1.93 16.91
C HIS A 98 -11.05 -2.53 15.90
N SER A 99 -12.13 -3.17 16.35
CA SER A 99 -13.16 -3.73 15.46
C SER A 99 -13.76 -2.67 14.55
N VAL A 100 -13.96 -1.44 15.09
CA VAL A 100 -14.50 -0.33 14.31
C VAL A 100 -13.45 0.21 13.34
N ALA A 101 -12.17 0.07 13.60
CA ALA A 101 -11.12 0.50 12.65
C ALA A 101 -11.27 -0.18 11.28
N ALA A 102 -11.43 -1.50 11.24
CA ALA A 102 -11.70 -2.23 10.01
C ALA A 102 -13.13 -1.97 9.49
N GLY A 103 -14.12 -2.03 10.39
CA GLY A 103 -15.54 -1.79 10.06
C GLY A 103 -15.78 -0.40 9.47
N ARG A 104 -15.07 0.62 9.92
CA ARG A 104 -15.17 1.99 9.38
C ARG A 104 -14.65 2.07 7.95
N VAL A 105 -13.57 1.38 7.61
CA VAL A 105 -13.10 1.28 6.22
C VAL A 105 -14.17 0.65 5.35
N SER A 106 -14.75 -0.47 5.77
CA SER A 106 -15.85 -1.14 5.05
C SER A 106 -17.08 -0.23 4.90
N TYR A 107 -17.47 0.46 5.98
CA TYR A 107 -18.59 1.40 5.97
C TYR A 107 -18.37 2.56 5.00
N MET A 108 -17.18 3.16 5.02
CA MET A 108 -16.85 4.31 4.17
C MET A 108 -16.74 3.96 2.69
N LEU A 109 -16.36 2.72 2.37
CA LEU A 109 -16.31 2.19 1.01
C LEU A 109 -17.65 1.62 0.54
N GLY A 110 -18.62 1.40 1.45
CA GLY A 110 -19.90 0.80 1.14
C GLY A 110 -19.79 -0.66 0.72
N VAL A 111 -18.93 -1.45 1.40
CA VAL A 111 -18.61 -2.84 1.05
C VAL A 111 -18.98 -3.79 2.19
N SER A 112 -19.40 -5.02 1.86
CA SER A 112 -19.99 -6.00 2.80
C SER A 112 -19.19 -7.30 2.95
N GLY A 113 -17.99 -7.40 2.38
CA GLY A 113 -17.13 -8.57 2.58
C GLY A 113 -16.60 -8.70 4.03
N PRO A 114 -15.81 -9.75 4.33
CA PRO A 114 -15.23 -9.94 5.67
C PRO A 114 -14.48 -8.70 6.13
N SER A 115 -14.71 -8.25 7.38
CA SER A 115 -14.11 -7.03 7.94
C SER A 115 -13.54 -7.32 9.33
N LEU A 116 -12.21 -7.41 9.45
CA LEU A 116 -11.53 -7.92 10.63
C LEU A 116 -10.39 -7.01 11.07
N ALA A 117 -10.36 -6.67 12.36
CA ALA A 117 -9.16 -6.15 13.03
C ALA A 117 -8.35 -7.32 13.60
N VAL A 118 -7.05 -7.32 13.39
CA VAL A 118 -6.13 -8.38 13.76
C VAL A 118 -5.08 -7.83 14.72
N ASP A 119 -5.03 -8.40 15.93
CA ASP A 119 -3.96 -8.14 16.88
C ASP A 119 -3.20 -9.42 17.19
N THR A 120 -2.03 -9.54 16.61
CA THR A 120 -1.00 -10.54 16.92
C THR A 120 0.35 -9.85 17.16
N ALA A 121 0.28 -8.65 17.76
CA ALA A 121 1.43 -7.78 18.00
C ALA A 121 2.22 -7.49 16.70
N CYS A 122 3.53 -7.71 16.69
CA CYS A 122 4.40 -7.34 15.55
C CYS A 122 4.11 -8.12 14.26
N SER A 123 3.38 -9.23 14.30
CA SER A 123 2.99 -10.00 13.13
C SER A 123 1.63 -9.61 12.54
N SER A 124 0.87 -8.71 13.18
CA SER A 124 -0.53 -8.40 12.87
C SER A 124 -0.79 -8.14 11.38
N SER A 125 -0.01 -7.30 10.74
CA SER A 125 -0.23 -6.95 9.32
C SER A 125 0.08 -8.10 8.35
N LEU A 126 1.07 -8.97 8.63
CA LEU A 126 1.29 -10.16 7.80
C LEU A 126 0.23 -11.24 8.05
N VAL A 127 -0.27 -11.35 9.28
CA VAL A 127 -1.43 -12.22 9.58
C VAL A 127 -2.67 -11.69 8.84
N ALA A 128 -2.88 -10.37 8.80
CA ALA A 128 -3.96 -9.76 8.01
C ALA A 128 -3.82 -10.10 6.51
N VAL A 129 -2.61 -10.05 5.95
CA VAL A 129 -2.33 -10.49 4.56
C VAL A 129 -2.64 -11.97 4.38
N HIS A 130 -2.23 -12.83 5.32
CA HIS A 130 -2.52 -14.27 5.27
C HIS A 130 -4.03 -14.53 5.23
N LEU A 131 -4.81 -13.91 6.13
CA LEU A 131 -6.26 -14.04 6.18
C LEU A 131 -6.93 -13.53 4.91
N ALA A 132 -6.48 -12.40 4.38
CA ALA A 132 -6.94 -11.86 3.10
C ALA A 132 -6.70 -12.85 1.94
N CYS A 133 -5.53 -13.45 1.86
CA CYS A 133 -5.22 -14.48 0.86
C CYS A 133 -6.13 -15.71 1.01
N GLN A 134 -6.43 -16.15 2.23
CA GLN A 134 -7.35 -17.26 2.47
C GLN A 134 -8.77 -16.91 2.02
N SER A 135 -9.27 -15.74 2.39
CA SER A 135 -10.60 -15.28 2.00
C SER A 135 -10.77 -15.18 0.48
N LEU A 136 -9.75 -14.65 -0.24
CA LEU A 136 -9.72 -14.62 -1.70
C LEU A 136 -9.73 -16.03 -2.33
N ARG A 137 -8.95 -16.98 -1.79
CA ARG A 137 -8.90 -18.37 -2.26
C ARG A 137 -10.21 -19.09 -2.05
N GLN A 138 -10.90 -18.84 -0.93
CA GLN A 138 -12.21 -19.40 -0.60
C GLN A 138 -13.36 -18.68 -1.29
N ARG A 139 -13.08 -17.61 -2.04
CA ARG A 139 -14.07 -16.77 -2.74
C ARG A 139 -15.09 -16.10 -1.81
N GLU A 140 -14.71 -15.83 -0.56
CA GLU A 140 -15.51 -15.00 0.36
C GLU A 140 -15.49 -13.52 -0.07
N CYS A 141 -14.42 -13.11 -0.77
CA CYS A 141 -14.33 -11.80 -1.41
C CYS A 141 -13.60 -11.90 -2.77
N GLU A 142 -13.80 -10.88 -3.61
CA GLU A 142 -13.12 -10.74 -4.90
C GLU A 142 -11.90 -9.84 -4.80
N ILE A 143 -11.95 -8.85 -3.93
CA ILE A 143 -10.88 -7.91 -3.61
C ILE A 143 -10.70 -7.95 -2.10
N ALA A 144 -9.46 -7.88 -1.62
CA ALA A 144 -9.16 -7.73 -0.22
C ALA A 144 -8.20 -6.56 0.00
N LEU A 145 -8.56 -5.67 0.92
CA LEU A 145 -7.65 -4.67 1.47
C LEU A 145 -7.00 -5.27 2.71
N ALA A 146 -5.69 -5.41 2.68
CA ALA A 146 -4.92 -5.94 3.80
C ALA A 146 -3.84 -4.93 4.21
N GLY A 147 -3.73 -4.64 5.49
CA GLY A 147 -2.80 -3.63 5.95
C GLY A 147 -2.48 -3.69 7.43
N GLY A 148 -1.79 -2.66 7.89
CA GLY A 148 -1.55 -2.45 9.31
C GLY A 148 -1.21 -1.00 9.59
N VAL A 149 -1.54 -0.56 10.80
CA VAL A 149 -1.32 0.81 11.27
C VAL A 149 -0.73 0.79 12.69
N ASN A 150 0.10 1.77 12.98
CA ASN A 150 0.64 2.02 14.32
C ASN A 150 0.85 3.51 14.57
N ARG A 151 0.36 4.01 15.71
CA ARG A 151 0.59 5.36 16.20
C ARG A 151 1.02 5.31 17.67
N ILE A 152 1.92 6.21 18.06
CA ILE A 152 2.46 6.33 19.41
C ILE A 152 1.93 7.61 20.03
N ILE A 153 0.84 7.50 20.79
CA ILE A 153 0.12 8.66 21.33
C ILE A 153 0.53 8.93 22.78
N THR A 154 0.83 7.87 23.54
CA THR A 154 1.22 7.97 24.94
C THR A 154 2.59 7.33 25.18
N PRO A 155 3.31 7.72 26.24
CA PRO A 155 4.58 7.10 26.59
C PRO A 155 4.42 5.72 27.25
N THR A 156 3.21 5.27 27.54
CA THR A 156 2.93 4.08 28.38
C THR A 156 3.62 2.82 27.84
N ALA A 157 3.41 2.51 26.55
CA ALA A 157 4.04 1.36 25.92
C ALA A 157 5.58 1.50 25.87
N SER A 158 6.11 2.71 25.59
CA SER A 158 7.55 2.97 25.60
C SER A 158 8.19 2.77 26.98
N ILE A 159 7.51 3.15 28.05
CA ILE A 159 7.95 2.89 29.43
C ILE A 159 7.95 1.38 29.72
N ASN A 160 6.90 0.68 29.32
CA ASN A 160 6.79 -0.78 29.48
C ASN A 160 7.91 -1.52 28.74
N PHE A 161 8.11 -1.25 27.46
CA PHE A 161 9.16 -1.87 26.65
C PHE A 161 10.57 -1.51 27.14
N SER A 162 10.77 -0.29 27.68
CA SER A 162 12.03 0.08 28.34
C SER A 162 12.31 -0.78 29.57
N LYS A 163 11.30 -1.01 30.43
CA LYS A 163 11.42 -1.89 31.60
C LYS A 163 11.65 -3.35 31.23
N ALA A 164 11.12 -3.78 30.08
CA ALA A 164 11.33 -5.11 29.54
C ALA A 164 12.67 -5.26 28.78
N HIS A 165 13.51 -4.23 28.74
CA HIS A 165 14.79 -4.20 28.02
C HIS A 165 14.67 -4.52 26.52
N MET A 166 13.55 -4.11 25.91
CA MET A 166 13.28 -4.35 24.49
C MET A 166 13.74 -3.20 23.59
N LEU A 167 13.89 -1.97 24.15
CA LEU A 167 14.21 -0.78 23.36
C LEU A 167 15.71 -0.48 23.35
N SER A 168 16.21 -0.06 22.18
CA SER A 168 17.55 0.53 22.07
C SER A 168 17.58 1.94 22.66
N ALA A 169 18.71 2.30 23.27
CA ALA A 169 18.85 3.60 23.94
C ALA A 169 18.81 4.80 22.98
N ASP A 170 19.25 4.61 21.73
CA ASP A 170 19.29 5.64 20.69
C ASP A 170 18.13 5.57 19.69
N GLY A 171 17.17 4.65 19.91
CA GLY A 171 15.99 4.50 19.06
C GLY A 171 16.25 3.90 17.68
N ARG A 172 17.37 3.21 17.47
CA ARG A 172 17.73 2.58 16.21
C ARG A 172 17.65 1.05 16.31
N CYS A 173 17.20 0.42 15.23
CA CYS A 173 17.28 -1.03 15.06
C CYS A 173 18.63 -1.37 14.39
N ARG A 174 19.55 -1.96 15.15
CA ARG A 174 20.85 -2.45 14.65
C ARG A 174 20.75 -3.93 14.29
N THR A 175 19.98 -4.21 13.26
CA THR A 175 19.73 -5.60 12.86
C THR A 175 21.01 -6.30 12.46
N PHE A 176 21.30 -7.43 13.12
CA PHE A 176 22.46 -8.30 12.91
C PHE A 176 23.81 -7.70 13.32
N ASP A 177 23.82 -6.51 13.91
CA ASP A 177 25.05 -5.87 14.39
C ASP A 177 25.44 -6.39 15.78
N GLN A 178 26.75 -6.40 16.07
CA GLN A 178 27.30 -6.77 17.38
C GLN A 178 26.78 -5.87 18.51
N ALA A 179 26.46 -4.61 18.21
CA ALA A 179 25.91 -3.66 19.16
C ALA A 179 24.38 -3.66 19.23
N ALA A 180 23.72 -4.70 18.71
CA ALA A 180 22.27 -4.89 18.79
C ALA A 180 21.80 -4.93 20.26
N SER A 181 20.97 -3.97 20.67
CA SER A 181 20.56 -3.77 22.08
C SER A 181 19.05 -3.60 22.25
N GLY A 182 18.28 -3.76 21.20
CA GLY A 182 16.83 -3.55 21.18
C GLY A 182 16.37 -2.81 19.93
N PHE A 183 15.08 -2.55 19.84
CA PHE A 183 14.50 -1.85 18.69
C PHE A 183 14.18 -0.38 19.01
N GLY A 184 14.15 0.45 17.97
CA GLY A 184 13.53 1.77 18.00
C GLY A 184 12.07 1.65 17.60
N ARG A 185 11.13 2.22 18.37
CA ARG A 185 9.71 2.26 18.00
C ARG A 185 9.49 3.18 16.81
N ALA A 186 8.50 2.86 15.96
CA ALA A 186 8.11 3.72 14.87
C ALA A 186 6.59 3.78 14.69
N GLU A 187 6.13 4.91 14.18
CA GLU A 187 4.79 5.08 13.64
C GLU A 187 4.77 4.75 12.15
N GLY A 188 3.61 4.43 11.65
CA GLY A 188 3.41 4.21 10.23
C GLY A 188 2.19 3.38 9.94
N GLY A 189 1.96 3.20 8.67
CA GLY A 189 0.95 2.30 8.15
C GLY A 189 1.19 1.98 6.70
N GLY A 190 0.60 0.90 6.26
CA GLY A 190 0.56 0.50 4.86
C GLY A 190 -0.64 -0.37 4.59
N MET A 191 -1.12 -0.32 3.36
CA MET A 191 -2.23 -1.14 2.89
C MET A 191 -2.00 -1.57 1.46
N VAL A 192 -2.38 -2.79 1.15
CA VAL A 192 -2.32 -3.36 -0.21
C VAL A 192 -3.69 -3.84 -0.64
N ALA A 193 -3.99 -3.67 -1.93
CA ALA A 193 -5.14 -4.26 -2.56
C ALA A 193 -4.74 -5.60 -3.19
N LEU A 194 -5.44 -6.66 -2.83
CA LEU A 194 -5.18 -8.03 -3.25
C LEU A 194 -6.35 -8.55 -4.09
N LYS A 195 -6.02 -9.31 -5.12
CA LYS A 195 -6.95 -10.09 -5.94
C LYS A 195 -6.38 -11.47 -6.24
N ARG A 196 -7.22 -12.42 -6.61
CA ARG A 196 -6.73 -13.65 -7.27
C ARG A 196 -6.02 -13.27 -8.57
N LEU A 197 -4.90 -13.93 -8.87
CA LEU A 197 -4.08 -13.63 -10.06
C LEU A 197 -4.91 -13.70 -11.35
N SER A 198 -5.76 -14.72 -11.49
CA SER A 198 -6.65 -14.87 -12.65
C SER A 198 -7.58 -13.67 -12.86
N ASP A 199 -8.13 -13.14 -11.77
CA ASP A 199 -9.08 -12.04 -11.80
C ASP A 199 -8.38 -10.71 -12.08
N ALA A 200 -7.14 -10.55 -11.56
CA ALA A 200 -6.31 -9.39 -11.83
C ALA A 200 -5.91 -9.32 -13.32
N ILE A 201 -5.48 -10.45 -13.90
CA ILE A 201 -5.16 -10.56 -15.33
C ILE A 201 -6.41 -10.27 -16.19
N ALA A 202 -7.55 -10.88 -15.86
CA ALA A 202 -8.81 -10.68 -16.58
C ALA A 202 -9.30 -9.22 -16.53
N SER A 203 -9.01 -8.51 -15.43
CA SER A 203 -9.37 -7.10 -15.23
C SER A 203 -8.35 -6.12 -15.85
N GLY A 204 -7.24 -6.59 -16.40
CA GLY A 204 -6.14 -5.74 -16.88
C GLY A 204 -5.48 -4.93 -15.77
N ASP A 205 -5.47 -5.46 -14.55
CA ASP A 205 -4.88 -4.76 -13.41
C ASP A 205 -3.35 -4.77 -13.50
N ARG A 206 -2.72 -3.71 -12.98
CA ARG A 206 -1.27 -3.65 -12.84
C ARG A 206 -0.83 -4.49 -11.64
N ILE A 207 -0.26 -5.66 -11.91
CA ILE A 207 0.21 -6.59 -10.89
C ILE A 207 1.60 -6.17 -10.42
N GLN A 208 1.74 -5.85 -9.12
CA GLN A 208 3.01 -5.41 -8.54
C GLN A 208 3.91 -6.60 -8.18
N ALA A 209 3.32 -7.63 -7.61
CA ALA A 209 3.93 -8.90 -7.25
C ALA A 209 2.84 -9.95 -7.02
N VAL A 210 3.23 -11.22 -6.98
CA VAL A 210 2.34 -12.35 -6.71
C VAL A 210 2.70 -12.95 -5.35
N ILE A 211 1.73 -13.08 -4.45
CA ILE A 211 1.88 -13.84 -3.21
C ILE A 211 1.68 -15.32 -3.54
N LEU A 212 2.76 -16.06 -3.56
CA LEU A 212 2.74 -17.50 -3.89
C LEU A 212 2.32 -18.34 -2.70
N GLY A 213 2.78 -18.00 -1.50
CA GLY A 213 2.50 -18.75 -0.29
C GLY A 213 2.54 -17.88 0.95
N SER A 214 1.82 -18.30 1.99
CA SER A 214 1.87 -17.66 3.30
C SER A 214 1.51 -18.67 4.39
N ALA A 215 2.10 -18.52 5.57
CA ALA A 215 1.81 -19.33 6.73
C ALA A 215 1.83 -18.52 8.01
N VAL A 216 1.08 -19.02 9.00
CA VAL A 216 1.01 -18.48 10.36
C VAL A 216 1.09 -19.65 11.34
N ASN A 217 1.89 -19.52 12.39
CA ASN A 217 1.93 -20.45 13.49
C ASN A 217 2.15 -19.74 14.83
N HIS A 218 2.33 -20.52 15.90
CA HIS A 218 2.62 -20.00 17.23
C HIS A 218 3.81 -20.75 17.84
N ASN A 219 4.60 -20.06 18.68
CA ASN A 219 5.76 -20.64 19.37
C ASN A 219 5.41 -21.85 20.26
N GLY A 220 4.15 -21.98 20.65
CA GLY A 220 3.74 -22.98 21.64
C GLY A 220 4.38 -22.68 23.01
N ARG A 221 4.78 -23.74 23.72
CA ARG A 221 5.51 -23.60 24.98
C ARG A 221 6.98 -23.31 24.68
N SER A 222 7.43 -22.10 24.97
CA SER A 222 8.82 -21.64 24.86
C SER A 222 9.39 -21.27 26.24
N ASN A 223 10.61 -20.75 26.30
CA ASN A 223 11.27 -20.34 27.54
C ASN A 223 10.60 -19.14 28.25
N GLY A 224 9.58 -18.57 27.66
CA GLY A 224 8.77 -17.47 28.16
C GLY A 224 7.81 -17.00 27.06
N ILE A 225 6.69 -16.37 27.44
CA ILE A 225 5.65 -15.96 26.49
C ILE A 225 6.17 -15.04 25.39
N THR A 226 7.18 -14.22 25.71
CA THR A 226 7.81 -13.28 24.77
C THR A 226 9.09 -13.81 24.12
N ALA A 227 9.54 -15.03 24.52
CA ALA A 227 10.77 -15.60 24.00
C ALA A 227 10.56 -16.17 22.60
N PRO A 228 11.41 -15.80 21.61
CA PRO A 228 11.33 -16.36 20.26
C PRO A 228 11.65 -17.85 20.25
N SER A 229 11.12 -18.57 19.27
CA SER A 229 11.34 -20.02 19.09
C SER A 229 11.92 -20.29 17.70
N LYS A 230 13.20 -20.71 17.65
CA LYS A 230 13.86 -21.14 16.40
C LYS A 230 13.04 -22.16 15.63
N THR A 231 12.54 -23.19 16.33
CA THR A 231 11.77 -24.28 15.72
C THR A 231 10.46 -23.80 15.12
N ALA A 232 9.74 -22.88 15.82
CA ALA A 232 8.49 -22.34 15.30
C ALA A 232 8.72 -21.41 14.10
N GLN A 233 9.77 -20.57 14.15
CA GLN A 233 10.16 -19.73 13.02
C GLN A 233 10.57 -20.57 11.80
N GLN A 234 11.39 -21.62 12.01
CA GLN A 234 11.72 -22.57 10.95
C GLN A 234 10.45 -23.20 10.35
N ALA A 235 9.54 -23.66 11.19
CA ALA A 235 8.31 -24.33 10.74
C ALA A 235 7.41 -23.40 9.92
N VAL A 236 7.22 -22.13 10.32
CA VAL A 236 6.38 -21.20 9.57
C VAL A 236 6.98 -20.86 8.20
N ILE A 237 8.31 -20.74 8.11
CA ILE A 237 9.00 -20.51 6.84
C ILE A 237 8.83 -21.72 5.91
N GLN A 238 9.05 -22.93 6.42
CA GLN A 238 8.86 -24.17 5.65
C GLN A 238 7.41 -24.35 5.18
N GLN A 239 6.41 -24.02 6.02
CA GLN A 239 5.01 -24.06 5.66
C GLN A 239 4.67 -23.06 4.53
N ALA A 240 5.21 -21.84 4.59
CA ALA A 240 5.01 -20.85 3.55
C ALA A 240 5.67 -21.26 2.21
N LEU A 241 6.87 -21.82 2.25
CA LEU A 241 7.55 -22.38 1.08
C LEU A 241 6.76 -23.55 0.49
N SER A 242 6.29 -24.48 1.32
CA SER A 242 5.43 -25.59 0.87
C SER A 242 4.15 -25.07 0.19
N ALA A 243 3.50 -24.07 0.78
CA ALA A 243 2.31 -23.45 0.21
C ALA A 243 2.60 -22.73 -1.13
N SER A 244 3.81 -22.19 -1.31
CA SER A 244 4.26 -21.56 -2.55
C SER A 244 4.71 -22.53 -3.62
N ARG A 245 4.94 -23.79 -3.27
CA ARG A 245 5.54 -24.84 -4.12
C ARG A 245 6.94 -24.48 -4.61
N LEU A 246 7.67 -23.66 -3.87
CA LEU A 246 9.05 -23.29 -4.16
C LEU A 246 10.02 -24.08 -3.27
N SER A 247 11.19 -24.40 -3.82
CA SER A 247 12.32 -24.86 -3.04
C SER A 247 13.05 -23.67 -2.39
N PRO A 248 13.77 -23.87 -1.28
CA PRO A 248 14.55 -22.81 -0.65
C PRO A 248 15.54 -22.10 -1.59
N HIS A 249 16.11 -22.80 -2.57
CA HIS A 249 17.08 -22.24 -3.52
C HIS A 249 16.49 -21.15 -4.45
N GLN A 250 15.18 -21.15 -4.65
CA GLN A 250 14.49 -20.22 -5.52
C GLN A 250 14.17 -18.88 -4.84
N VAL A 251 14.48 -18.72 -3.54
CA VAL A 251 14.31 -17.46 -2.81
C VAL A 251 15.63 -16.71 -2.81
N ASP A 252 15.62 -15.48 -3.34
CA ASP A 252 16.81 -14.65 -3.48
C ASP A 252 17.07 -13.76 -2.26
N TYR A 253 15.98 -13.31 -1.63
CA TYR A 253 15.97 -12.31 -0.58
C TYR A 253 14.99 -12.66 0.53
N VAL A 254 15.38 -12.39 1.78
CA VAL A 254 14.44 -12.40 2.91
C VAL A 254 14.46 -11.05 3.61
N GLU A 255 13.31 -10.40 3.60
CA GLU A 255 13.00 -9.30 4.50
C GLU A 255 12.73 -9.89 5.88
N THR A 256 13.68 -9.76 6.78
CA THR A 256 13.65 -10.40 8.08
C THR A 256 12.77 -9.64 9.08
N HIS A 257 12.38 -10.31 10.14
CA HIS A 257 11.80 -9.61 11.29
C HIS A 257 12.81 -8.63 11.88
N GLY A 258 14.06 -9.04 12.07
CA GLY A 258 15.23 -8.20 12.21
C GLY A 258 15.09 -7.00 13.15
N THR A 259 14.78 -7.23 14.42
CA THR A 259 14.50 -6.16 15.40
C THR A 259 15.76 -5.50 15.97
N GLY A 260 16.95 -6.07 15.77
CA GLY A 260 18.18 -5.59 16.39
C GLY A 260 18.26 -5.93 17.87
N THR A 261 17.73 -7.08 18.27
CA THR A 261 17.80 -7.56 19.65
C THR A 261 18.89 -8.63 19.79
N ALA A 262 19.64 -8.60 20.89
CA ALA A 262 20.73 -9.53 21.13
C ALA A 262 20.30 -11.01 21.13
N LEU A 263 19.05 -11.29 21.51
CA LEU A 263 18.48 -12.64 21.54
C LEU A 263 17.77 -13.01 20.23
N GLY A 264 16.98 -12.07 19.69
CA GLY A 264 16.07 -12.36 18.57
C GLY A 264 16.81 -12.60 17.27
N ASP A 265 17.78 -11.75 16.94
CA ASP A 265 18.50 -11.83 15.67
C ASP A 265 19.25 -13.16 15.48
N PRO A 266 20.01 -13.69 16.47
CA PRO A 266 20.65 -15.00 16.34
C PRO A 266 19.64 -16.17 16.20
N ILE A 267 18.50 -16.10 16.87
CA ILE A 267 17.44 -17.12 16.78
C ILE A 267 16.83 -17.11 15.38
N GLU A 268 16.53 -15.92 14.84
CA GLU A 268 15.98 -15.79 13.48
C GLU A 268 16.97 -16.29 12.42
N VAL A 269 18.23 -15.84 12.48
CA VAL A 269 19.26 -16.32 11.53
C VAL A 269 19.46 -17.82 11.65
N GLY A 270 19.42 -18.37 12.87
CA GLY A 270 19.48 -19.82 13.08
C GLY A 270 18.28 -20.58 12.48
N ALA A 271 17.07 -19.98 12.49
CA ALA A 271 15.89 -20.56 11.83
C ALA A 271 16.01 -20.48 10.30
N LEU A 272 16.46 -19.34 9.77
CA LEU A 272 16.75 -19.17 8.35
C LEU A 272 17.84 -20.12 7.87
N GLY A 273 18.92 -20.30 8.67
CA GLY A 273 19.98 -21.26 8.38
C GLY A 273 19.49 -22.71 8.30
N ALA A 274 18.55 -23.10 9.15
CA ALA A 274 17.95 -24.43 9.10
C ALA A 274 17.07 -24.68 7.85
N VAL A 275 16.58 -23.63 7.20
CA VAL A 275 15.75 -23.74 5.99
C VAL A 275 16.54 -23.47 4.70
N PHE A 276 17.41 -22.47 4.72
CA PHE A 276 18.10 -21.95 3.53
C PHE A 276 19.60 -22.23 3.52
N GLY A 277 20.14 -22.90 4.57
CA GLY A 277 21.57 -23.06 4.80
C GLY A 277 22.27 -24.11 3.92
N GLU A 278 21.59 -24.74 2.96
CA GLU A 278 22.25 -25.62 2.01
C GLU A 278 23.25 -24.83 1.13
N GLN A 279 24.46 -25.36 1.05
CA GLN A 279 25.61 -24.68 0.43
C GLN A 279 25.57 -24.63 -1.11
N ASN A 280 24.71 -25.43 -1.76
CA ASN A 280 24.62 -25.51 -3.23
C ASN A 280 23.63 -24.49 -3.81
N ARG A 281 23.78 -23.22 -3.43
CA ARG A 281 23.02 -22.11 -4.03
C ARG A 281 23.84 -21.43 -5.12
N ASP A 282 23.19 -21.01 -6.20
CA ASP A 282 23.84 -20.27 -7.29
C ASP A 282 24.36 -18.90 -6.82
N HIS A 283 23.72 -18.32 -5.80
CA HIS A 283 24.11 -17.07 -5.14
C HIS A 283 23.70 -17.11 -3.65
N PRO A 284 24.36 -16.33 -2.79
CA PRO A 284 23.98 -16.22 -1.38
C PRO A 284 22.57 -15.67 -1.23
N LEU A 285 21.83 -16.15 -0.21
CA LEU A 285 20.58 -15.54 0.20
C LEU A 285 20.83 -14.18 0.84
N VAL A 286 20.23 -13.13 0.30
CA VAL A 286 20.40 -11.78 0.86
C VAL A 286 19.38 -11.57 1.98
N LEU A 287 19.85 -11.12 3.16
CA LEU A 287 19.03 -10.76 4.30
C LEU A 287 19.00 -9.25 4.49
N GLY A 288 17.80 -8.68 4.65
CA GLY A 288 17.64 -7.27 4.95
C GLY A 288 16.56 -7.03 6.00
N ALA A 289 16.52 -5.81 6.55
CA ALA A 289 15.51 -5.38 7.50
C ALA A 289 15.13 -3.90 7.31
N VAL A 290 13.89 -3.63 6.91
CA VAL A 290 13.35 -2.27 6.79
C VAL A 290 13.37 -1.51 8.11
N LYS A 291 13.37 -2.23 9.22
CA LYS A 291 13.44 -1.63 10.56
C LYS A 291 14.71 -0.81 10.80
N THR A 292 15.79 -1.12 10.08
CA THR A 292 17.01 -0.29 10.13
C THR A 292 16.80 1.10 9.53
N ASN A 293 15.84 1.26 8.63
CA ASN A 293 15.48 2.52 7.98
C ASN A 293 14.39 3.30 8.74
N LEU A 294 13.34 2.59 9.18
CA LEU A 294 12.11 3.21 9.69
C LEU A 294 11.97 3.09 11.22
N GLY A 295 12.62 2.10 11.83
CA GLY A 295 12.29 1.62 13.15
C GLY A 295 11.21 0.53 13.11
N HIS A 296 10.79 0.07 14.27
CA HIS A 296 9.79 -0.98 14.42
C HIS A 296 8.38 -0.39 14.50
N ALA A 297 7.63 -0.48 13.39
CA ALA A 297 6.25 0.02 13.29
C ALA A 297 5.19 -0.96 13.89
N GLU A 298 5.59 -1.83 14.80
CA GLU A 298 4.73 -2.72 15.60
C GLU A 298 3.70 -3.48 14.74
N ALA A 299 2.40 -3.24 14.89
CA ALA A 299 1.37 -3.92 14.10
C ALA A 299 1.52 -3.70 12.58
N ALA A 300 2.09 -2.57 12.16
CA ALA A 300 2.34 -2.25 10.75
C ALA A 300 3.69 -2.78 10.22
N ALA A 301 4.56 -3.32 11.08
CA ALA A 301 5.94 -3.65 10.72
C ALA A 301 6.05 -4.68 9.58
N GLY A 302 5.20 -5.70 9.58
CA GLY A 302 5.18 -6.71 8.52
C GLY A 302 4.76 -6.13 7.17
N MET A 303 3.84 -5.16 7.17
CA MET A 303 3.41 -4.47 5.95
C MET A 303 4.53 -3.59 5.38
N ALA A 304 5.28 -2.90 6.23
CA ALA A 304 6.47 -2.15 5.79
C ALA A 304 7.50 -3.05 5.10
N GLY A 305 7.76 -4.24 5.67
CA GLY A 305 8.65 -5.24 5.07
C GLY A 305 8.12 -5.77 3.72
N LEU A 306 6.82 -6.06 3.65
CA LEU A 306 6.17 -6.54 2.42
C LEU A 306 6.27 -5.50 1.30
N ILE A 307 5.93 -4.24 1.58
CA ILE A 307 6.02 -3.15 0.59
C ILE A 307 7.46 -2.94 0.15
N LYS A 308 8.44 -2.95 1.07
CA LYS A 308 9.86 -2.87 0.72
C LYS A 308 10.29 -4.00 -0.19
N ALA A 309 9.92 -5.25 0.12
CA ALA A 309 10.27 -6.40 -0.72
C ALA A 309 9.69 -6.27 -2.13
N VAL A 310 8.42 -5.85 -2.28
CA VAL A 310 7.79 -5.59 -3.57
C VAL A 310 8.52 -4.51 -4.35
N LEU A 311 8.84 -3.37 -3.73
CA LEU A 311 9.56 -2.28 -4.39
C LEU A 311 10.98 -2.69 -4.78
N ALA A 312 11.69 -3.42 -3.92
CA ALA A 312 13.03 -3.92 -4.22
C ALA A 312 13.04 -4.86 -5.44
N MET A 313 12.04 -5.75 -5.55
CA MET A 313 11.84 -6.61 -6.72
C MET A 313 11.58 -5.80 -8.00
N GLN A 314 10.71 -4.77 -7.94
CA GLN A 314 10.38 -3.92 -9.08
C GLN A 314 11.59 -3.13 -9.59
N HIS A 315 12.37 -2.57 -8.67
CA HIS A 315 13.58 -1.82 -9.01
C HIS A 315 14.79 -2.71 -9.29
N ARG A 316 14.67 -4.02 -9.07
CA ARG A 316 15.79 -4.98 -9.12
C ARG A 316 17.00 -4.52 -8.29
N GLN A 317 16.73 -3.92 -7.14
CA GLN A 317 17.73 -3.40 -6.21
C GLN A 317 17.34 -3.74 -4.77
N ILE A 318 18.30 -4.18 -4.00
CA ILE A 318 18.13 -4.44 -2.56
C ILE A 318 18.82 -3.28 -1.81
N PRO A 319 18.06 -2.49 -1.02
CA PRO A 319 18.62 -1.42 -0.20
C PRO A 319 19.57 -1.94 0.88
N ALA A 320 20.51 -1.08 1.30
CA ALA A 320 21.43 -1.38 2.39
C ALA A 320 20.71 -1.73 3.70
N ASN A 321 21.27 -2.66 4.45
CA ASN A 321 20.94 -2.86 5.86
C ASN A 321 21.72 -1.83 6.70
N LEU A 322 21.02 -0.80 7.19
CA LEU A 322 21.66 0.32 7.87
C LEU A 322 22.14 -0.06 9.29
N HIS A 323 23.04 0.74 9.86
CA HIS A 323 23.57 0.58 11.21
C HIS A 323 24.30 -0.74 11.47
N LEU A 324 24.77 -1.40 10.42
CA LEU A 324 25.59 -2.61 10.48
C LEU A 324 27.05 -2.20 10.40
N SER A 325 27.73 -2.19 11.54
CA SER A 325 29.16 -1.84 11.64
C SER A 325 30.02 -3.10 11.74
N GLU A 326 29.57 -4.04 12.56
CA GLU A 326 30.24 -5.32 12.80
C GLU A 326 29.18 -6.42 12.93
N PRO A 327 29.22 -7.46 12.09
CA PRO A 327 28.27 -8.57 12.20
C PRO A 327 28.32 -9.24 13.58
N ASN A 328 27.16 -9.57 14.13
CA ASN A 328 27.01 -10.20 15.43
C ASN A 328 27.81 -11.51 15.50
N SER A 329 28.81 -11.56 16.38
CA SER A 329 29.71 -12.71 16.58
C SER A 329 29.01 -13.93 17.20
N GLY A 330 27.81 -13.77 17.76
CA GLY A 330 26.96 -14.88 18.21
C GLY A 330 26.31 -15.67 17.07
N ILE A 331 26.54 -15.28 15.82
CA ILE A 331 26.05 -15.94 14.61
C ILE A 331 27.25 -16.45 13.82
N ASP A 332 27.25 -17.75 13.49
CA ASP A 332 28.31 -18.32 12.65
C ASP A 332 28.04 -18.03 11.17
N TRP A 333 28.34 -16.78 10.78
CA TRP A 333 28.15 -16.30 9.41
C TRP A 333 28.95 -17.08 8.37
N ALA A 334 30.09 -17.64 8.76
CA ALA A 334 30.98 -18.36 7.85
C ALA A 334 30.39 -19.70 7.39
N SER A 335 29.52 -20.31 8.19
CA SER A 335 28.86 -21.57 7.85
C SER A 335 27.58 -21.39 7.03
N LEU A 336 27.10 -20.14 6.84
CA LEU A 336 25.81 -19.85 6.21
C LEU A 336 26.00 -19.18 4.85
N PRO A 337 25.27 -19.60 3.81
CA PRO A 337 25.29 -18.96 2.50
C PRO A 337 24.46 -17.67 2.47
N PHE A 338 24.69 -16.77 3.44
CA PHE A 338 23.95 -15.53 3.60
C PHE A 338 24.81 -14.31 3.29
N GLN A 339 24.16 -13.27 2.78
CA GLN A 339 24.77 -11.98 2.51
C GLN A 339 23.98 -10.86 3.17
N LEU A 340 24.67 -9.97 3.89
CA LEU A 340 24.12 -8.74 4.43
C LEU A 340 24.53 -7.58 3.51
N PRO A 341 23.60 -6.78 2.96
CA PRO A 341 23.94 -5.70 2.04
C PRO A 341 24.46 -4.47 2.82
N PRO A 342 25.77 -4.13 2.78
CA PRO A 342 26.31 -2.93 3.44
C PRO A 342 25.97 -1.65 2.67
N THR A 343 25.74 -1.79 1.37
CA THR A 343 25.31 -0.74 0.43
C THR A 343 24.18 -1.28 -0.42
N THR A 344 23.47 -0.39 -1.11
CA THR A 344 22.48 -0.82 -2.11
C THR A 344 23.15 -1.69 -3.17
N MET A 345 22.56 -2.84 -3.46
CA MET A 345 23.08 -3.81 -4.40
C MET A 345 22.02 -4.20 -5.45
N PRO A 346 22.44 -4.65 -6.65
CA PRO A 346 21.49 -5.20 -7.61
C PRO A 346 20.86 -6.49 -7.07
N TRP A 347 19.65 -6.81 -7.56
CA TRP A 347 19.01 -8.08 -7.25
C TRP A 347 19.89 -9.25 -7.73
N PRO A 348 20.11 -10.32 -6.93
CA PRO A 348 21.12 -11.36 -7.24
C PRO A 348 20.80 -12.14 -8.53
N THR A 349 19.53 -12.41 -8.78
CA THR A 349 19.07 -13.17 -9.95
C THR A 349 18.99 -12.26 -11.16
N ALA A 350 19.95 -12.38 -12.09
CA ALA A 350 19.96 -11.61 -13.35
C ALA A 350 18.86 -12.09 -14.31
N GLU A 351 18.73 -13.42 -14.44
CA GLU A 351 17.69 -14.09 -15.23
C GLU A 351 16.66 -14.73 -14.28
N GLY A 352 15.39 -14.68 -14.65
CA GLY A 352 14.29 -15.19 -13.83
C GLY A 352 13.51 -14.10 -13.08
N LEU A 353 12.51 -14.54 -12.33
CA LEU A 353 11.63 -13.66 -11.56
C LEU A 353 12.16 -13.50 -10.13
N PRO A 354 12.47 -12.26 -9.69
CA PRO A 354 12.82 -11.99 -8.30
C PRO A 354 11.84 -12.64 -7.32
N THR A 355 12.37 -13.35 -6.34
CA THR A 355 11.58 -14.06 -5.33
C THR A 355 12.05 -13.71 -3.93
N ALA A 356 11.11 -13.35 -3.04
CA ALA A 356 11.40 -12.89 -1.70
C ALA A 356 10.55 -13.58 -0.64
N GLY A 357 11.12 -13.78 0.54
CA GLY A 357 10.41 -14.08 1.77
C GLY A 357 10.25 -12.84 2.65
N VAL A 358 9.17 -12.74 3.41
CA VAL A 358 8.94 -11.67 4.41
C VAL A 358 8.53 -12.29 5.72
N SER A 359 9.26 -12.00 6.79
CA SER A 359 9.01 -12.53 8.14
C SER A 359 8.50 -11.47 9.09
N ALA A 360 7.52 -11.81 9.93
CA ALA A 360 7.13 -11.01 11.08
C ALA A 360 6.79 -11.93 12.25
N PHE A 361 7.42 -11.69 13.41
CA PHE A 361 7.28 -12.51 14.61
C PHE A 361 6.77 -11.66 15.77
N GLY A 362 5.57 -11.96 16.24
CA GLY A 362 4.95 -11.25 17.35
C GLY A 362 5.54 -11.67 18.70
N PHE A 363 5.76 -10.72 19.59
CA PHE A 363 6.24 -11.03 20.95
C PHE A 363 5.22 -11.85 21.77
N ASN A 364 3.98 -11.98 21.29
CA ASN A 364 2.96 -12.88 21.82
C ASN A 364 3.16 -14.34 21.39
N GLY A 365 4.16 -14.62 20.54
CA GLY A 365 4.48 -15.93 19.99
C GLY A 365 3.87 -16.25 18.63
N THR A 366 3.05 -15.37 18.05
CA THR A 366 2.50 -15.59 16.70
C THR A 366 3.50 -15.17 15.62
N ASN A 367 3.83 -16.12 14.73
CA ASN A 367 4.77 -15.92 13.63
C ASN A 367 4.01 -15.95 12.30
N ALA A 368 4.44 -15.12 11.36
CA ALA A 368 3.94 -15.10 9.99
C ALA A 368 5.10 -15.02 9.00
N HIS A 369 4.98 -15.74 7.89
CA HIS A 369 5.90 -15.67 6.76
C HIS A 369 5.12 -15.67 5.45
N VAL A 370 5.53 -14.81 4.52
CA VAL A 370 4.91 -14.64 3.19
C VAL A 370 5.99 -14.81 2.13
N VAL A 371 5.69 -15.58 1.08
CA VAL A 371 6.57 -15.76 -0.08
C VAL A 371 5.99 -15.02 -1.26
N LEU A 372 6.79 -14.13 -1.84
CA LEU A 372 6.45 -13.22 -2.94
C LEU A 372 7.31 -13.54 -4.16
N GLN A 373 6.74 -13.32 -5.35
CA GLN A 373 7.48 -13.32 -6.60
C GLN A 373 7.09 -12.09 -7.42
N ALA A 374 8.04 -11.52 -8.14
CA ALA A 374 7.75 -10.45 -9.08
C ALA A 374 6.73 -10.92 -10.13
N ALA A 375 5.86 -10.02 -10.58
CA ALA A 375 4.94 -10.31 -11.66
C ALA A 375 5.72 -10.67 -12.94
N SER A 376 5.30 -11.72 -13.62
CA SER A 376 5.90 -12.09 -14.91
C SER A 376 5.44 -11.12 -16.02
N PRO A 377 6.22 -10.95 -17.09
CA PRO A 377 5.72 -10.24 -18.28
C PRO A 377 4.42 -10.84 -18.83
N ALA A 378 4.21 -12.15 -18.70
CA ALA A 378 2.99 -12.82 -19.08
C ALA A 378 1.78 -12.44 -18.20
N ASP A 379 1.99 -12.19 -16.91
CA ASP A 379 0.95 -11.73 -15.98
C ASP A 379 0.51 -10.29 -16.31
N SER A 380 1.38 -9.51 -16.94
CA SER A 380 1.14 -8.12 -17.33
C SER A 380 0.63 -7.98 -18.77
N GLN A 381 0.67 -9.05 -19.58
CA GLN A 381 0.21 -9.02 -20.97
C GLN A 381 -1.26 -9.41 -21.03
N SER A 382 -2.11 -8.44 -21.35
CA SER A 382 -3.36 -8.78 -22.04
C SER A 382 -2.99 -9.52 -23.33
N PRO A 383 -3.72 -10.58 -23.76
CA PRO A 383 -3.41 -11.30 -24.99
C PRO A 383 -3.26 -10.32 -26.15
N PRO A 384 -2.24 -10.48 -27.00
CA PRO A 384 -1.98 -9.55 -28.09
C PRO A 384 -3.23 -9.39 -28.96
N PRO A 385 -3.53 -8.19 -29.46
CA PRO A 385 -4.61 -7.99 -30.41
C PRO A 385 -4.33 -8.84 -31.65
N PRO A 386 -5.37 -9.41 -32.30
CA PRO A 386 -5.19 -10.11 -33.54
C PRO A 386 -4.51 -9.19 -34.56
N ASN A 387 -3.48 -9.70 -35.23
CA ASN A 387 -2.58 -9.05 -36.18
C ASN A 387 -3.22 -7.88 -36.98
N GLN A 388 -3.15 -6.65 -36.43
CA GLN A 388 -3.41 -5.45 -37.21
C GLN A 388 -2.27 -4.46 -36.94
N PRO A 389 -1.76 -3.76 -37.97
CA PRO A 389 -0.77 -2.72 -37.77
C PRO A 389 -1.37 -1.60 -36.88
N PRO A 390 -0.59 -1.01 -35.93
CA PRO A 390 -1.11 0.06 -35.10
C PRO A 390 -1.60 1.21 -35.99
N PRO A 391 -2.79 1.77 -35.71
CA PRO A 391 -3.24 2.98 -36.39
C PRO A 391 -2.22 4.10 -36.15
N ASN A 392 -2.09 4.98 -37.14
CA ASN A 392 -1.15 6.12 -37.08
C ASN A 392 -1.38 6.94 -35.81
N LEU A 393 -0.56 6.72 -34.78
CA LEU A 393 -0.75 7.22 -33.39
C LEU A 393 -0.53 8.73 -33.25
N ALA A 394 0.03 9.39 -34.28
CA ALA A 394 0.49 10.76 -34.18
C ALA A 394 -0.62 11.81 -33.96
N ASP A 395 -1.88 11.51 -34.33
CA ASP A 395 -3.00 12.46 -34.25
C ASP A 395 -4.15 12.03 -33.32
N THR A 396 -3.99 10.91 -32.60
CA THR A 396 -5.04 10.43 -31.69
C THR A 396 -5.10 11.27 -30.42
N ARG A 397 -6.20 11.98 -30.21
CA ARG A 397 -6.47 12.68 -28.95
C ARG A 397 -7.00 11.72 -27.90
N TYR A 398 -6.66 12.01 -26.64
CA TYR A 398 -7.20 11.32 -25.46
C TYR A 398 -7.79 12.33 -24.48
N LEU A 399 -8.79 11.90 -23.74
CA LEU A 399 -9.46 12.69 -22.71
C LEU A 399 -8.90 12.30 -21.33
N LEU A 400 -8.29 13.26 -20.62
CA LEU A 400 -7.94 13.15 -19.22
C LEU A 400 -9.05 13.77 -18.36
N PRO A 401 -9.84 12.99 -17.62
CA PRO A 401 -10.75 13.50 -16.61
C PRO A 401 -10.04 13.63 -15.26
N LEU A 402 -10.11 14.81 -14.65
CA LEU A 402 -9.67 15.03 -13.27
C LEU A 402 -10.83 15.56 -12.44
N SER A 403 -10.92 15.10 -11.19
CA SER A 403 -11.94 15.63 -10.28
C SER A 403 -11.52 15.56 -8.82
N ALA A 404 -12.11 16.44 -8.02
CA ALA A 404 -11.92 16.45 -6.58
C ALA A 404 -13.18 16.92 -5.84
N ARG A 405 -13.21 16.72 -4.51
CA ARG A 405 -14.31 17.20 -3.65
C ARG A 405 -14.30 18.71 -3.45
N THR A 406 -13.11 19.34 -3.55
CA THR A 406 -12.93 20.78 -3.38
C THR A 406 -12.10 21.36 -4.51
N PRO A 407 -12.25 22.67 -4.82
CA PRO A 407 -11.40 23.34 -5.81
C PRO A 407 -9.91 23.28 -5.47
N THR A 408 -9.57 23.42 -4.18
CA THR A 408 -8.19 23.35 -3.69
C THR A 408 -7.58 21.96 -3.95
N ALA A 409 -8.32 20.89 -3.64
CA ALA A 409 -7.87 19.53 -3.93
C ALA A 409 -7.73 19.30 -5.45
N LEU A 410 -8.62 19.83 -6.28
CA LEU A 410 -8.49 19.74 -7.74
C LEU A 410 -7.20 20.42 -8.23
N THR A 411 -6.90 21.62 -7.75
CA THR A 411 -5.66 22.34 -8.10
C THR A 411 -4.42 21.56 -7.70
N GLN A 412 -4.41 20.96 -6.49
CA GLN A 412 -3.30 20.12 -6.03
C GLN A 412 -3.18 18.84 -6.86
N LEU A 413 -4.31 18.23 -7.26
CA LEU A 413 -4.30 17.05 -8.12
C LEU A 413 -3.71 17.38 -9.49
N VAL A 414 -4.08 18.52 -10.09
CA VAL A 414 -3.49 19.01 -11.35
C VAL A 414 -1.97 19.16 -11.21
N ALA A 415 -1.49 19.74 -10.10
CA ALA A 415 -0.06 19.89 -9.83
C ALA A 415 0.65 18.52 -9.71
N ARG A 416 0.05 17.56 -9.00
CA ARG A 416 0.60 16.18 -8.89
C ARG A 416 0.71 15.50 -10.25
N TYR A 417 -0.31 15.63 -11.11
CA TYR A 417 -0.26 15.06 -12.47
C TYR A 417 0.81 15.74 -13.34
N ALA A 418 0.96 17.06 -13.26
CA ALA A 418 2.01 17.78 -13.98
C ALA A 418 3.43 17.33 -13.55
N GLN A 419 3.63 17.09 -12.23
CA GLN A 419 4.88 16.54 -11.69
C GLN A 419 5.10 15.09 -12.13
N HIS A 420 4.06 14.25 -12.10
CA HIS A 420 4.14 12.86 -12.54
C HIS A 420 4.57 12.76 -14.00
N LEU A 421 3.96 13.54 -14.90
CA LEU A 421 4.34 13.56 -16.32
C LEU A 421 5.76 14.14 -16.56
N ALA A 422 6.27 14.96 -15.65
CA ALA A 422 7.65 15.42 -15.70
C ALA A 422 8.63 14.31 -15.27
N ALA A 423 8.26 13.52 -14.27
CA ALA A 423 9.08 12.40 -13.77
C ALA A 423 9.07 11.19 -14.73
N TYR A 424 7.97 11.01 -15.47
CA TYR A 424 7.77 9.87 -16.38
C TYR A 424 7.36 10.38 -17.78
N PRO A 425 8.28 11.00 -18.55
CA PRO A 425 7.96 11.64 -19.84
C PRO A 425 7.52 10.65 -20.93
N ASP A 426 7.95 9.39 -20.82
CA ASP A 426 7.68 8.33 -21.79
C ASP A 426 6.42 7.50 -21.44
N VAL A 427 5.64 7.92 -20.44
CA VAL A 427 4.42 7.20 -20.06
C VAL A 427 3.39 7.20 -21.19
N SER A 428 2.67 6.11 -21.36
CA SER A 428 1.59 6.01 -22.35
C SER A 428 0.44 6.96 -21.99
N LEU A 429 0.22 8.02 -22.80
CA LEU A 429 -0.89 8.95 -22.61
C LEU A 429 -2.25 8.24 -22.59
N ALA A 430 -2.41 7.24 -23.43
CA ALA A 430 -3.63 6.44 -23.52
C ALA A 430 -3.93 5.72 -22.19
N GLU A 431 -2.92 5.11 -21.59
CA GLU A 431 -3.05 4.38 -20.32
C GLU A 431 -3.23 5.31 -19.12
N VAL A 432 -2.58 6.49 -19.14
CA VAL A 432 -2.83 7.56 -18.15
C VAL A 432 -4.29 7.99 -18.18
N CYS A 433 -4.82 8.31 -19.37
CA CYS A 433 -6.21 8.73 -19.53
C CYS A 433 -7.19 7.61 -19.19
N PHE A 434 -6.90 6.38 -19.63
CA PHE A 434 -7.70 5.20 -19.25
C PHE A 434 -7.77 5.01 -17.74
N THR A 435 -6.62 4.98 -17.08
CA THR A 435 -6.56 4.77 -15.62
C THR A 435 -7.25 5.89 -14.85
N ALA A 436 -7.07 7.16 -15.27
CA ALA A 436 -7.74 8.29 -14.66
C ALA A 436 -9.26 8.24 -14.82
N SER A 437 -9.75 7.62 -15.90
CA SER A 437 -11.18 7.47 -16.19
C SER A 437 -11.80 6.31 -15.39
N VAL A 438 -11.23 5.09 -15.49
CA VAL A 438 -11.86 3.88 -14.93
C VAL A 438 -11.40 3.55 -13.51
N GLY A 439 -10.22 4.05 -13.11
CA GLY A 439 -9.55 3.71 -11.86
C GLY A 439 -9.61 4.81 -10.80
N ARG A 440 -10.45 5.82 -10.98
CA ARG A 440 -10.66 6.92 -10.04
C ARG A 440 -12.14 7.19 -9.84
N SER A 441 -12.52 7.53 -8.62
CA SER A 441 -13.84 8.07 -8.33
C SER A 441 -13.97 9.50 -8.84
N HIS A 442 -15.14 9.85 -9.38
CA HIS A 442 -15.39 11.17 -9.95
C HIS A 442 -16.24 12.03 -9.03
N PHE A 443 -15.72 13.22 -8.70
CA PHE A 443 -16.31 14.16 -7.75
C PHE A 443 -16.94 15.37 -8.46
N ALA A 444 -17.44 16.34 -7.65
CA ALA A 444 -18.21 17.48 -8.15
C ALA A 444 -17.36 18.54 -8.87
N HIS A 445 -16.11 18.78 -8.41
CA HIS A 445 -15.21 19.71 -9.10
C HIS A 445 -14.45 18.96 -10.17
N ARG A 446 -14.65 19.31 -11.43
CA ARG A 446 -14.17 18.55 -12.60
C ARG A 446 -13.39 19.41 -13.57
N LEU A 447 -12.40 18.80 -14.19
CA LEU A 447 -11.59 19.35 -15.27
C LEU A 447 -11.42 18.24 -16.32
N ALA A 448 -11.58 18.58 -17.58
CA ALA A 448 -11.33 17.69 -18.72
C ALA A 448 -10.24 18.29 -19.60
N ILE A 449 -9.26 17.51 -20.00
CA ILE A 449 -8.17 17.95 -20.88
C ILE A 449 -8.07 16.99 -22.06
N LEU A 450 -8.02 17.54 -23.28
CA LEU A 450 -7.84 16.82 -24.53
C LEU A 450 -6.39 16.99 -25.00
N ALA A 451 -5.63 15.92 -25.11
CA ALA A 451 -4.23 15.97 -25.52
C ALA A 451 -3.86 14.83 -26.49
N THR A 452 -2.82 15.04 -27.30
CA THR A 452 -2.27 14.04 -28.22
C THR A 452 -0.96 13.41 -27.70
N THR A 453 -0.25 14.12 -26.81
CA THR A 453 1.04 13.66 -26.25
C THR A 453 1.13 13.94 -24.75
N PRO A 454 1.96 13.19 -24.00
CA PRO A 454 2.22 13.49 -22.58
C PRO A 454 2.77 14.91 -22.36
N THR A 455 3.61 15.40 -23.27
CA THR A 455 4.16 16.76 -23.22
C THR A 455 3.08 17.83 -23.40
N ALA A 456 2.16 17.66 -24.36
CA ALA A 456 1.04 18.58 -24.55
C ALA A 456 0.10 18.54 -23.34
N LEU A 457 -0.17 17.36 -22.78
CA LEU A 457 -0.96 17.21 -21.58
C LEU A 457 -0.32 17.95 -20.39
N ARG A 458 0.97 17.74 -20.17
CA ARG A 458 1.72 18.41 -19.10
C ARG A 458 1.67 19.94 -19.25
N GLN A 459 1.84 20.46 -20.48
CA GLN A 459 1.76 21.90 -20.74
C GLN A 459 0.36 22.44 -20.41
N ALA A 460 -0.70 21.73 -20.81
CA ALA A 460 -2.07 22.12 -20.48
C ALA A 460 -2.32 22.18 -18.96
N LEU A 461 -1.81 21.19 -18.20
CA LEU A 461 -1.89 21.21 -16.73
C LEU A 461 -1.14 22.41 -16.11
N ILE A 462 0.04 22.76 -16.64
CA ILE A 462 0.81 23.95 -16.20
C ILE A 462 0.04 25.23 -16.51
N ASP A 463 -0.62 25.32 -17.66
CA ASP A 463 -1.41 26.50 -18.04
C ASP A 463 -2.62 26.67 -17.12
N VAL A 464 -3.31 25.58 -16.76
CA VAL A 464 -4.40 25.59 -15.76
C VAL A 464 -3.90 26.13 -14.42
N LEU A 465 -2.74 25.64 -13.92
CA LEU A 465 -2.15 26.11 -12.66
C LEU A 465 -1.78 27.59 -12.69
N ALA A 466 -1.37 28.09 -13.86
CA ALA A 466 -1.00 29.49 -14.08
C ALA A 466 -2.20 30.40 -14.41
N GLY A 467 -3.42 29.84 -14.47
CA GLY A 467 -4.62 30.57 -14.88
C GLY A 467 -4.57 31.06 -16.33
N ARG A 468 -3.76 30.42 -17.19
CA ARG A 468 -3.65 30.77 -18.62
C ARG A 468 -4.69 30.02 -19.44
N PRO A 469 -5.38 30.68 -20.39
CA PRO A 469 -6.27 30.00 -21.32
C PRO A 469 -5.50 28.92 -22.12
N ASN A 470 -6.09 27.72 -22.22
CA ASN A 470 -5.57 26.66 -23.07
C ASN A 470 -6.75 25.95 -23.76
N PRO A 471 -6.80 25.91 -25.10
CA PRO A 471 -7.93 25.34 -25.85
C PRO A 471 -8.11 23.83 -25.66
N ALA A 472 -7.10 23.15 -25.09
CA ALA A 472 -7.20 21.75 -24.73
C ALA A 472 -8.00 21.51 -23.43
N CYS A 473 -8.21 22.55 -22.61
CA CYS A 473 -8.85 22.48 -21.30
C CYS A 473 -10.32 22.86 -21.41
N ILE A 474 -11.20 22.05 -20.83
CA ILE A 474 -12.63 22.30 -20.72
C ILE A 474 -12.97 22.30 -19.22
N SER A 475 -13.43 23.44 -18.71
CA SER A 475 -13.80 23.64 -17.33
C SER A 475 -15.25 24.13 -17.19
N ARG A 476 -15.80 24.07 -15.98
CA ARG A 476 -17.17 24.51 -15.71
C ARG A 476 -17.41 26.01 -15.99
N HIS A 477 -16.33 26.80 -15.95
CA HIS A 477 -16.41 28.23 -16.30
C HIS A 477 -16.57 28.44 -17.80
N ASP A 478 -16.13 27.50 -18.64
CA ASP A 478 -16.21 27.62 -20.11
C ASP A 478 -17.60 27.20 -20.65
N VAL A 479 -18.39 26.46 -19.85
CA VAL A 479 -19.71 25.95 -20.23
C VAL A 479 -20.83 27.01 -20.09
N GLY A 480 -20.54 28.17 -19.48
CA GLY A 480 -21.55 29.23 -19.15
C GLY A 480 -21.97 30.13 -20.31
N THR A 481 -21.39 30.03 -21.50
CA THR A 481 -21.67 30.95 -22.65
C THR A 481 -22.19 30.25 -23.92
N GLY A 482 -22.28 28.90 -23.91
CA GLY A 482 -22.84 28.12 -25.02
C GLY A 482 -24.29 27.71 -24.76
N SER A 483 -25.17 27.99 -25.69
CA SER A 483 -26.55 27.50 -25.69
C SER A 483 -26.63 25.99 -25.59
N PRO A 484 -27.61 25.39 -24.85
CA PRO A 484 -27.76 23.93 -24.72
C PRO A 484 -28.08 23.18 -26.02
N ASN A 485 -28.08 23.87 -27.14
CA ASN A 485 -28.49 23.36 -28.47
C ASN A 485 -27.36 23.33 -29.50
N GLU A 486 -26.10 23.19 -29.10
CA GLU A 486 -25.11 22.73 -30.10
C GLU A 486 -25.41 21.28 -30.44
N ALA A 487 -25.84 21.09 -31.70
CA ALA A 487 -26.13 19.83 -32.32
C ALA A 487 -25.07 18.79 -31.92
N VAL A 488 -25.53 17.62 -31.48
CA VAL A 488 -24.70 16.44 -31.21
C VAL A 488 -23.69 16.31 -32.34
N ASN A 489 -22.47 16.85 -32.14
CA ASN A 489 -21.40 16.77 -33.11
C ASN A 489 -20.96 15.29 -33.20
N LYS A 490 -21.56 14.58 -34.12
CA LYS A 490 -21.06 13.27 -34.55
C LYS A 490 -19.90 13.55 -35.51
N ASP A 491 -18.81 12.83 -35.32
CA ASP A 491 -17.75 12.82 -36.31
C ASP A 491 -18.23 12.18 -37.62
N VAL A 492 -17.35 12.18 -38.65
CA VAL A 492 -17.67 11.68 -40.00
C VAL A 492 -18.14 10.22 -40.00
N ALA A 493 -17.90 9.46 -38.92
CA ALA A 493 -18.31 8.06 -38.71
C ALA A 493 -19.61 7.91 -37.89
N GLY A 494 -20.25 9.02 -37.49
CA GLY A 494 -21.47 8.99 -36.65
C GLY A 494 -21.25 8.72 -35.18
N GLN A 495 -19.99 8.73 -34.69
CA GLN A 495 -19.62 8.59 -33.28
C GLN A 495 -19.65 9.94 -32.56
N LEU A 496 -19.89 9.91 -31.25
CA LEU A 496 -19.84 11.11 -30.42
C LEU A 496 -18.40 11.62 -30.28
N SER A 497 -18.17 12.92 -30.56
CA SER A 497 -16.83 13.50 -30.48
C SER A 497 -16.27 13.48 -29.05
N LEU A 498 -14.94 13.43 -28.89
CA LEU A 498 -14.29 13.51 -27.57
C LEU A 498 -14.67 14.79 -26.81
N THR A 499 -14.89 15.89 -27.51
CA THR A 499 -15.37 17.15 -26.94
C THR A 499 -16.77 17.00 -26.35
N HIS A 500 -17.65 16.22 -27.00
CA HIS A 500 -18.98 15.93 -26.45
C HIS A 500 -18.90 15.16 -25.12
N TRP A 501 -18.04 14.15 -25.05
CA TRP A 501 -17.81 13.38 -23.81
C TRP A 501 -17.20 14.26 -22.71
N ALA A 502 -16.25 15.13 -23.05
CA ALA A 502 -15.65 16.08 -22.12
C ALA A 502 -16.68 17.05 -21.54
N ASN A 503 -17.56 17.60 -22.38
CA ASN A 503 -18.65 18.49 -21.96
C ASN A 503 -19.64 17.81 -21.00
N ARG A 504 -20.09 16.60 -21.32
CA ARG A 504 -20.95 15.80 -20.42
C ARG A 504 -20.29 15.57 -19.07
N TYR A 505 -19.00 15.21 -19.09
CA TYR A 505 -18.24 15.02 -17.86
C TYR A 505 -18.21 16.29 -17.00
N ILE A 506 -17.89 17.43 -17.58
CA ILE A 506 -17.82 18.73 -16.87
C ILE A 506 -19.18 19.17 -16.33
N GLN A 507 -20.27 18.84 -17.02
CA GLN A 507 -21.64 19.12 -16.57
C GLN A 507 -22.05 18.26 -15.36
N GLY A 508 -21.21 17.30 -14.94
CA GLY A 508 -21.45 16.47 -13.75
C GLY A 508 -22.06 15.12 -14.05
N GLU A 509 -22.17 14.74 -15.32
CA GLU A 509 -22.73 13.44 -15.70
C GLU A 509 -21.80 12.29 -15.29
N ASN A 510 -22.36 11.22 -14.77
CA ASN A 510 -21.62 9.97 -14.50
C ASN A 510 -21.53 9.18 -15.80
N LEU A 511 -20.33 9.21 -16.39
CA LEU A 511 -20.07 8.55 -17.66
C LEU A 511 -19.74 7.07 -17.44
N ASP A 512 -20.23 6.22 -18.34
CA ASP A 512 -19.77 4.83 -18.46
C ASP A 512 -18.42 4.82 -19.21
N TRP A 513 -17.34 4.90 -18.45
CA TRP A 513 -15.99 4.97 -18.98
C TRP A 513 -15.57 3.72 -19.77
N PRO A 514 -15.89 2.48 -19.33
CA PRO A 514 -15.66 1.29 -20.18
C PRO A 514 -16.31 1.42 -21.55
N THR A 515 -17.58 1.79 -21.61
CA THR A 515 -18.30 2.01 -22.88
C THR A 515 -17.67 3.15 -23.70
N PHE A 516 -17.25 4.24 -23.05
CA PHE A 516 -16.52 5.34 -23.72
C PHE A 516 -15.26 4.82 -24.44
N PHE A 517 -14.40 4.07 -23.74
CA PHE A 517 -13.18 3.56 -24.36
C PHE A 517 -13.47 2.54 -25.47
N GLN A 518 -14.48 1.71 -25.30
CA GLN A 518 -14.90 0.76 -26.33
C GLN A 518 -15.42 1.46 -27.61
N GLN A 519 -16.15 2.56 -27.45
CA GLN A 519 -16.68 3.33 -28.58
C GLN A 519 -15.62 4.20 -29.27
N CYS A 520 -14.80 4.92 -28.48
CA CYS A 520 -13.82 5.85 -29.04
C CYS A 520 -12.53 5.15 -29.52
N PHE A 521 -12.20 3.99 -28.93
CA PHE A 521 -10.93 3.30 -29.17
C PHE A 521 -11.10 1.77 -29.20
N PRO A 522 -11.95 1.21 -30.06
CA PRO A 522 -12.43 -0.18 -30.00
C PRO A 522 -11.32 -1.23 -30.14
N GLU A 523 -10.22 -0.89 -30.80
CA GLU A 523 -9.13 -1.83 -31.09
C GLU A 523 -8.03 -1.87 -30.02
N LYS A 524 -8.12 -1.02 -28.97
CA LYS A 524 -7.07 -0.87 -27.97
C LYS A 524 -7.44 -1.58 -26.66
N ARG A 525 -6.47 -2.30 -26.13
CA ARG A 525 -6.47 -2.75 -24.73
C ARG A 525 -5.53 -1.87 -23.94
N TYR A 526 -5.95 -1.49 -22.76
CA TYR A 526 -5.20 -0.59 -21.89
C TYR A 526 -4.79 -1.32 -20.62
N GLN A 527 -3.57 -1.07 -20.17
CA GLN A 527 -3.13 -1.43 -18.82
C GLN A 527 -3.29 -0.24 -17.87
N LYS A 528 -3.68 -0.55 -16.64
CA LYS A 528 -3.73 0.47 -15.60
C LYS A 528 -2.31 0.90 -15.21
N GLN A 529 -2.13 2.20 -14.99
CA GLN A 529 -0.87 2.81 -14.60
C GLN A 529 -0.90 3.30 -13.15
N ALA A 530 0.29 3.38 -12.51
CA ALA A 530 0.39 4.10 -11.25
C ALA A 530 0.25 5.60 -11.52
N LEU A 531 -0.79 6.20 -10.97
CA LEU A 531 -1.08 7.63 -11.10
C LEU A 531 -1.10 8.28 -9.72
N PRO A 532 -0.92 9.61 -9.64
CA PRO A 532 -1.05 10.34 -8.38
C PRO A 532 -2.37 10.04 -7.67
N THR A 533 -2.31 9.89 -6.36
CA THR A 533 -3.48 9.67 -5.49
C THR A 533 -4.14 10.99 -5.10
N TYR A 534 -5.33 10.89 -4.55
CA TYR A 534 -6.12 12.04 -4.10
C TYR A 534 -5.33 12.91 -3.09
N PRO A 535 -5.28 14.23 -3.25
CA PRO A 535 -4.61 15.14 -2.32
C PRO A 535 -5.53 15.51 -1.17
N PHE A 536 -5.53 14.73 -0.10
CA PHE A 536 -6.35 15.02 1.09
C PHE A 536 -6.10 16.42 1.65
N GLN A 537 -7.18 17.10 2.00
CA GLN A 537 -7.17 18.45 2.59
C GLN A 537 -7.23 18.31 4.11
N ARG A 538 -6.07 17.97 4.71
CA ARG A 538 -6.01 17.65 6.13
C ARG A 538 -6.12 18.90 6.99
N GLU A 539 -6.94 18.81 8.03
CA GLU A 539 -7.09 19.77 9.12
C GLU A 539 -6.68 19.12 10.44
N TYR A 540 -6.35 19.93 11.43
CA TYR A 540 -5.92 19.44 12.74
C TYR A 540 -7.11 19.06 13.62
N TYR A 541 -7.16 17.82 14.08
CA TYR A 541 -8.17 17.25 14.99
C TYR A 541 -7.51 16.67 16.25
N GLY A 542 -6.63 17.42 16.88
CA GLY A 542 -5.96 17.06 18.13
C GLY A 542 -6.62 17.66 19.36
N PRO A 543 -6.21 17.19 20.58
CA PRO A 543 -6.65 17.75 21.86
C PRO A 543 -6.14 19.16 22.08
#